data_d885c4dc37ba4f334c1541144e10191d
#
_entry.id   d885c4dc37ba4f334c1541144e10191d
#
_cell.length_a   1.000
_cell.length_b   1.000
_cell.length_c   1.000
_cell.angle_alpha   90.00
_cell.angle_beta   90.00
_cell.angle_gamma   90.00
#
_symmetry.space_group_name_H-M   'P 1'
#
loop_
_entity.id
_entity.type
_entity.pdbx_description
1 polymer ?
#
loop_
_entity_poly.entity_id
_entity_poly.type
_entity_poly.pdbx_seq_one_letter_code
_entity_poly.pdbx_strand_id
1 'polypeptide(L)'
;AQTEEFMKKFLKNVAVFDTGGRGATTTFNDRGIGDVLISFESEINNIRNLYKDKDYVVVVPKTDILAEFPVAWVDKVVEAKGTLEPAKAYLNYLYSPQAREIVTSFYYRVNDQKTMDALKDRFPATKLFTVEDKFGSWEKVMKEHFAAGAEFDRLVAAGRQ
;
A
#
# COMPACT_ATOMS: atom_id res chain seq x y z
N ALA A 1 -1.18 20.99 -15.67
CA ALA A 1 -2.32 21.90 -15.48
C ALA A 1 -3.53 21.19 -14.85
N GLN A 2 -4.29 20.37 -15.59
CA GLN A 2 -5.54 19.78 -15.04
C GLN A 2 -5.31 18.80 -13.87
N THR A 3 -4.36 17.89 -13.98
CA THR A 3 -3.97 16.96 -12.91
C THR A 3 -3.45 17.70 -11.68
N GLU A 4 -2.65 18.72 -11.89
CA GLU A 4 -2.11 19.56 -10.82
C GLU A 4 -3.21 20.29 -10.05
N GLU A 5 -4.17 20.88 -10.75
CA GLU A 5 -5.32 21.55 -10.13
C GLU A 5 -6.20 20.58 -9.34
N PHE A 6 -6.40 19.37 -9.88
CA PHE A 6 -7.07 18.31 -9.16
C PHE A 6 -6.32 17.94 -7.87
N MET A 7 -5.00 17.75 -7.96
CA MET A 7 -4.18 17.35 -6.80
C MET A 7 -4.14 18.43 -5.72
N LYS A 8 -4.09 19.72 -6.08
CA LYS A 8 -4.20 20.82 -5.10
C LYS A 8 -5.51 20.74 -4.31
N LYS A 9 -6.64 20.58 -5.01
CA LYS A 9 -7.96 20.44 -4.37
C LYS A 9 -8.06 19.18 -3.52
N PHE A 10 -7.54 18.07 -4.02
CA PHE A 10 -7.50 16.80 -3.31
C PHE A 10 -6.70 16.92 -2.00
N LEU A 11 -5.47 17.41 -2.07
CA LEU A 11 -4.58 17.54 -0.92
C LEU A 11 -5.09 18.56 0.11
N LYS A 12 -5.81 19.60 -0.34
CA LYS A 12 -6.49 20.54 0.55
C LYS A 12 -7.52 19.86 1.45
N ASN A 13 -8.18 18.81 0.97
CA ASN A 13 -9.23 18.09 1.68
C ASN A 13 -8.69 16.91 2.52
N VAL A 14 -7.38 16.66 2.52
CA VAL A 14 -6.79 15.62 3.37
C VAL A 14 -6.72 16.14 4.81
N ALA A 15 -7.56 15.56 5.67
CA ALA A 15 -7.66 15.97 7.07
C ALA A 15 -6.39 15.57 7.86
N VAL A 16 -5.84 14.37 7.62
CA VAL A 16 -4.65 13.86 8.30
C VAL A 16 -3.77 13.08 7.33
N PHE A 17 -2.47 13.33 7.38
CA PHE A 17 -1.44 12.49 6.79
C PHE A 17 -0.82 11.61 7.88
N ASP A 18 -1.27 10.37 7.96
CA ASP A 18 -0.73 9.41 8.92
C ASP A 18 0.60 8.80 8.43
N THR A 19 1.36 8.24 9.36
CA THR A 19 2.67 7.63 9.07
C THR A 19 2.59 6.23 8.46
N GLY A 20 1.38 5.69 8.23
CA GLY A 20 1.19 4.39 7.62
C GLY A 20 -0.26 3.93 7.65
N GLY A 21 -0.55 2.85 6.92
CA GLY A 21 -1.90 2.34 6.75
C GLY A 21 -2.63 2.04 8.06
N ARG A 22 -1.96 1.45 9.04
CA ARG A 22 -2.55 1.18 10.37
C ARG A 22 -2.87 2.45 11.13
N GLY A 23 -2.01 3.47 11.08
CA GLY A 23 -2.27 4.79 11.66
C GLY A 23 -3.51 5.43 11.03
N ALA A 24 -3.59 5.43 9.71
CA ALA A 24 -4.72 5.96 8.96
C ALA A 24 -6.04 5.22 9.31
N THR A 25 -5.99 3.89 9.45
CA THR A 25 -7.12 3.08 9.92
C THR A 25 -7.63 3.53 11.28
N THR A 26 -6.73 3.70 12.26
CA THR A 26 -7.07 4.18 13.62
C THR A 26 -7.67 5.58 13.57
N THR A 27 -7.06 6.49 12.83
CA THR A 27 -7.55 7.87 12.67
C THR A 27 -8.96 7.91 12.10
N PHE A 28 -9.20 7.19 11.02
CA PHE A 28 -10.50 7.15 10.35
C PHE A 28 -11.55 6.42 11.19
N ASN A 29 -11.23 5.24 11.68
CA ASN A 29 -12.19 4.30 12.24
C ASN A 29 -12.48 4.52 13.73
N ASP A 30 -11.43 4.72 14.54
CA ASP A 30 -11.55 4.84 15.99
C ASP A 30 -11.75 6.29 16.43
N ARG A 31 -11.13 7.24 15.71
CA ARG A 31 -11.26 8.68 16.01
C ARG A 31 -12.36 9.36 15.20
N GLY A 32 -12.88 8.71 14.15
CA GLY A 32 -13.95 9.25 13.30
C GLY A 32 -13.53 10.49 12.49
N ILE A 33 -12.26 10.57 12.07
CA ILE A 33 -11.73 11.71 11.33
C ILE A 33 -11.71 11.39 9.84
N GLY A 34 -12.41 12.20 9.03
CA GLY A 34 -12.54 12.08 7.59
C GLY A 34 -13.74 11.25 7.14
N ASP A 35 -14.19 11.49 5.91
CA ASP A 35 -15.32 10.80 5.28
C ASP A 35 -14.87 9.69 4.34
N VAL A 36 -13.61 9.72 3.91
CA VAL A 36 -13.00 8.75 2.99
C VAL A 36 -11.62 8.36 3.50
N LEU A 37 -11.38 7.05 3.59
CA LEU A 37 -10.06 6.49 3.86
C LEU A 37 -9.46 5.97 2.56
N ILE A 38 -8.23 6.40 2.23
CA ILE A 38 -7.40 5.81 1.21
C ILE A 38 -6.33 4.97 1.89
N SER A 39 -6.33 3.68 1.63
CA SER A 39 -5.44 2.73 2.29
C SER A 39 -5.18 1.51 1.41
N PHE A 40 -4.37 0.59 1.90
CA PHE A 40 -4.10 -0.68 1.22
C PHE A 40 -5.33 -1.59 1.22
N GLU A 41 -5.50 -2.39 0.16
CA GLU A 41 -6.61 -3.33 0.02
C GLU A 41 -6.71 -4.29 1.24
N SER A 42 -5.57 -4.76 1.75
CA SER A 42 -5.51 -5.61 2.95
C SER A 42 -6.06 -4.92 4.20
N GLU A 43 -5.73 -3.65 4.42
CA GLU A 43 -6.24 -2.88 5.55
C GLU A 43 -7.76 -2.68 5.45
N ILE A 44 -8.26 -2.33 4.27
CA ILE A 44 -9.69 -2.12 4.03
C ILE A 44 -10.51 -3.40 4.29
N ASN A 45 -10.01 -4.54 3.84
CA ASN A 45 -10.68 -5.82 4.09
C ASN A 45 -10.65 -6.22 5.58
N ASN A 46 -9.55 -5.92 6.28
CA ASN A 46 -9.47 -6.11 7.73
C ASN A 46 -10.47 -5.21 8.47
N ILE A 47 -10.61 -3.95 8.08
CA ILE A 47 -11.62 -3.03 8.63
C ILE A 47 -13.02 -3.60 8.50
N ARG A 48 -13.41 -4.06 7.31
CA ARG A 48 -14.73 -4.68 7.08
C ARG A 48 -15.01 -5.87 7.99
N ASN A 49 -13.98 -6.66 8.31
CA ASN A 49 -14.13 -7.81 9.20
C ASN A 49 -14.21 -7.42 10.66
N LEU A 50 -13.48 -6.40 11.09
CA LEU A 50 -13.43 -5.95 12.49
C LEU A 50 -14.62 -5.08 12.86
N TYR A 51 -15.11 -4.26 11.94
CA TYR A 51 -16.13 -3.25 12.17
C TYR A 51 -17.41 -3.52 11.34
N LYS A 52 -17.97 -4.70 11.53
CA LYS A 52 -19.15 -5.17 10.79
C LYS A 52 -20.43 -4.36 11.09
N ASP A 53 -20.43 -3.62 12.17
CA ASP A 53 -21.49 -2.71 12.60
C ASP A 53 -21.48 -1.37 11.89
N LYS A 54 -20.39 -1.06 11.20
CA LYS A 54 -20.25 0.18 10.41
C LYS A 54 -20.54 -0.06 8.94
N ASP A 55 -21.34 0.79 8.37
CA ASP A 55 -21.84 0.67 6.98
C ASP A 55 -20.84 1.26 5.98
N TYR A 56 -19.63 0.67 5.94
CA TYR A 56 -18.57 1.12 5.03
C TYR A 56 -18.74 0.57 3.62
N VAL A 57 -18.69 1.46 2.64
CA VAL A 57 -18.63 1.10 1.23
C VAL A 57 -17.15 1.03 0.80
N VAL A 58 -16.76 -0.12 0.26
CA VAL A 58 -15.41 -0.31 -0.28
C VAL A 58 -15.42 -0.10 -1.79
N VAL A 59 -14.55 0.79 -2.26
CA VAL A 59 -14.35 1.07 -3.68
C VAL A 59 -12.95 0.61 -4.08
N VAL A 60 -12.88 -0.42 -4.93
CA VAL A 60 -11.62 -0.86 -5.56
C VAL A 60 -11.53 -0.19 -6.93
N PRO A 61 -10.49 0.62 -7.19
CA PRO A 61 -10.31 1.28 -8.48
C PRO A 61 -10.12 0.27 -9.62
N LYS A 62 -10.59 0.62 -10.82
CA LYS A 62 -10.37 -0.20 -12.04
C LYS A 62 -8.89 -0.26 -12.44
N THR A 63 -8.13 0.76 -12.07
CA THR A 63 -6.68 0.85 -12.31
C THR A 63 -6.04 1.33 -11.03
N ASP A 64 -4.99 0.65 -10.60
CA ASP A 64 -4.30 0.95 -9.35
C ASP A 64 -2.81 0.67 -9.45
N ILE A 65 -2.04 1.20 -8.50
CA ILE A 65 -0.62 0.94 -8.38
C ILE A 65 -0.38 -0.39 -7.66
N LEU A 66 0.54 -1.20 -8.19
CA LEU A 66 1.02 -2.38 -7.49
C LEU A 66 1.95 -1.94 -6.35
N ALA A 67 1.50 -2.12 -5.12
CA ALA A 67 2.32 -1.88 -3.94
C ALA A 67 3.17 -3.13 -3.65
N GLU A 68 4.39 -3.14 -4.16
CA GLU A 68 5.34 -4.22 -3.95
C GLU A 68 6.03 -4.07 -2.59
N PHE A 69 6.09 -5.17 -1.84
CA PHE A 69 6.75 -5.23 -0.54
C PHE A 69 7.97 -6.16 -0.62
N PRO A 70 9.12 -5.67 -1.08
CA PRO A 70 10.33 -6.47 -1.16
C PRO A 70 10.82 -6.84 0.24
N VAL A 71 11.37 -8.05 0.36
CA VAL A 71 12.00 -8.53 1.59
C VAL A 71 13.47 -8.84 1.34
N ALA A 72 14.33 -8.48 2.28
CA ALA A 72 15.77 -8.72 2.21
C ALA A 72 16.35 -9.00 3.61
N TRP A 73 17.46 -9.70 3.65
CA TRP A 73 18.29 -9.72 4.85
C TRP A 73 19.29 -8.57 4.83
N VAL A 74 19.79 -8.21 5.98
CA VAL A 74 20.85 -7.20 6.14
C VAL A 74 22.18 -7.92 6.31
N ASP A 75 23.05 -7.91 5.30
CA ASP A 75 24.28 -8.71 5.22
C ASP A 75 25.13 -8.62 6.51
N LYS A 76 25.52 -7.42 6.89
CA LYS A 76 26.32 -7.18 8.11
C LYS A 76 25.68 -7.72 9.40
N VAL A 77 24.35 -7.76 9.47
CA VAL A 77 23.64 -8.25 10.66
C VAL A 77 23.64 -9.78 10.67
N VAL A 78 23.31 -10.42 9.55
CA VAL A 78 23.29 -11.89 9.49
C VAL A 78 24.68 -12.51 9.61
N GLU A 79 25.72 -11.84 9.10
CA GLU A 79 27.12 -12.22 9.27
C GLU A 79 27.54 -12.13 10.74
N ALA A 80 27.32 -10.97 11.38
CA ALA A 80 27.69 -10.75 12.77
C ALA A 80 26.98 -11.71 13.75
N LYS A 81 25.75 -12.13 13.40
CA LYS A 81 24.94 -13.04 14.22
C LYS A 81 25.04 -14.52 13.82
N GLY A 82 25.72 -14.85 12.73
CA GLY A 82 25.77 -16.20 12.18
C GLY A 82 24.39 -16.74 11.75
N THR A 83 23.47 -15.87 11.32
CA THR A 83 22.05 -16.21 11.03
C THR A 83 21.71 -16.18 9.55
N LEU A 84 22.69 -16.23 8.65
CA LEU A 84 22.42 -16.13 7.21
C LEU A 84 21.52 -17.27 6.70
N GLU A 85 21.82 -18.52 7.06
CA GLU A 85 21.07 -19.67 6.57
C GLU A 85 19.62 -19.71 7.09
N PRO A 86 19.32 -19.50 8.40
CA PRO A 86 17.93 -19.37 8.83
C PRO A 86 17.21 -18.15 8.22
N ALA A 87 17.89 -17.04 7.98
CA ALA A 87 17.29 -15.88 7.31
C ALA A 87 16.87 -16.22 5.86
N LYS A 88 17.76 -16.87 5.09
CA LYS A 88 17.44 -17.38 3.75
C LYS A 88 16.27 -18.35 3.76
N ALA A 89 16.28 -19.32 4.67
CA ALA A 89 15.21 -20.31 4.79
C ALA A 89 13.86 -19.64 5.07
N TYR A 90 13.83 -18.67 5.98
CA TYR A 90 12.61 -17.89 6.29
C TYR A 90 12.10 -17.09 5.09
N LEU A 91 12.98 -16.32 4.43
CA LEU A 91 12.57 -15.52 3.28
C LEU A 91 12.09 -16.40 2.11
N ASN A 92 12.73 -17.54 1.86
CA ASN A 92 12.28 -18.48 0.85
C ASN A 92 10.93 -19.12 1.20
N TYR A 93 10.68 -19.38 2.49
CA TYR A 93 9.39 -19.90 2.94
C TYR A 93 8.23 -18.95 2.61
N LEU A 94 8.44 -17.62 2.65
CA LEU A 94 7.40 -16.65 2.31
C LEU A 94 6.82 -16.80 0.89
N TYR A 95 7.55 -17.46 -0.01
CA TYR A 95 7.11 -17.77 -1.38
C TYR A 95 6.57 -19.20 -1.55
N SER A 96 6.50 -19.97 -0.46
CA SER A 96 5.96 -21.32 -0.50
C SER A 96 4.42 -21.35 -0.70
N PRO A 97 3.84 -22.46 -1.18
CA PRO A 97 2.38 -22.60 -1.26
C PRO A 97 1.68 -22.37 0.08
N GLN A 98 2.24 -22.88 1.17
CA GLN A 98 1.68 -22.69 2.52
C GLN A 98 1.67 -21.23 2.95
N ALA A 99 2.78 -20.50 2.70
CA ALA A 99 2.84 -19.07 3.00
C ALA A 99 1.85 -18.28 2.15
N ARG A 100 1.63 -18.62 0.88
CA ARG A 100 0.61 -17.98 0.03
C ARG A 100 -0.79 -18.09 0.60
N GLU A 101 -1.17 -19.27 1.13
CA GLU A 101 -2.46 -19.46 1.79
C GLU A 101 -2.60 -18.55 3.01
N ILE A 102 -1.55 -18.45 3.84
CA ILE A 102 -1.53 -17.57 5.00
C ILE A 102 -1.63 -16.10 4.55
N VAL A 103 -0.79 -15.67 3.63
CA VAL A 103 -0.73 -14.29 3.15
C VAL A 103 -2.08 -13.85 2.54
N THR A 104 -2.68 -14.70 1.71
CA THR A 104 -3.99 -14.38 1.12
C THR A 104 -5.13 -14.43 2.13
N SER A 105 -5.01 -15.17 3.25
CA SER A 105 -6.00 -15.14 4.32
C SER A 105 -6.07 -13.79 5.04
N PHE A 106 -4.96 -13.03 5.01
CA PHE A 106 -4.84 -11.65 5.50
C PHE A 106 -5.09 -10.59 4.42
N TYR A 107 -5.68 -10.98 3.28
CA TYR A 107 -6.03 -10.10 2.17
C TYR A 107 -4.85 -9.46 1.45
N TYR A 108 -3.67 -10.07 1.48
CA TYR A 108 -2.57 -9.68 0.62
C TYR A 108 -2.63 -10.45 -0.69
N ARG A 109 -2.47 -9.75 -1.80
CA ARG A 109 -2.32 -10.38 -3.12
C ARG A 109 -0.95 -11.03 -3.22
N VAL A 110 -0.87 -12.13 -3.95
CA VAL A 110 0.38 -12.86 -4.20
C VAL A 110 0.69 -12.88 -5.69
N ASN A 111 1.97 -12.95 -6.03
CA ASN A 111 2.42 -13.07 -7.42
C ASN A 111 2.36 -14.54 -7.90
N ASP A 112 1.15 -15.10 -7.89
CA ASP A 112 0.84 -16.43 -8.39
C ASP A 112 -0.56 -16.44 -9.01
N GLN A 113 -0.60 -16.44 -10.34
CA GLN A 113 -1.85 -16.27 -11.09
C GLN A 113 -2.88 -17.33 -10.75
N LYS A 114 -2.45 -18.58 -10.59
CA LYS A 114 -3.37 -19.70 -10.25
C LYS A 114 -4.06 -19.48 -8.90
N THR A 115 -3.31 -19.03 -7.91
CA THR A 115 -3.86 -18.68 -6.58
C THR A 115 -4.83 -17.51 -6.69
N MET A 116 -4.47 -16.46 -7.45
CA MET A 116 -5.33 -15.29 -7.61
C MET A 116 -6.62 -15.61 -8.37
N ASP A 117 -6.57 -16.45 -9.39
CA ASP A 117 -7.75 -16.90 -10.14
C ASP A 117 -8.71 -17.70 -9.27
N ALA A 118 -8.18 -18.54 -8.37
CA ALA A 118 -8.98 -19.30 -7.41
C ALA A 118 -9.65 -18.40 -6.35
N LEU A 119 -9.13 -17.20 -6.11
CA LEU A 119 -9.58 -16.25 -5.09
C LEU A 119 -10.23 -14.98 -5.68
N LYS A 120 -10.69 -15.04 -6.93
CA LYS A 120 -11.27 -13.88 -7.65
C LYS A 120 -12.45 -13.21 -6.93
N ASP A 121 -13.21 -13.97 -6.13
CA ASP A 121 -14.33 -13.44 -5.36
C ASP A 121 -13.87 -12.63 -4.15
N ARG A 122 -12.65 -12.92 -3.66
CA ARG A 122 -12.00 -12.15 -2.58
C ARG A 122 -11.22 -10.96 -3.09
N PHE A 123 -10.60 -11.10 -4.26
CA PHE A 123 -9.75 -10.09 -4.89
C PHE A 123 -10.33 -9.65 -6.24
N PRO A 124 -11.14 -8.59 -6.28
CA PRO A 124 -11.69 -8.08 -7.53
C PRO A 124 -10.62 -7.79 -8.57
N ALA A 125 -10.95 -8.00 -9.84
CA ALA A 125 -10.03 -7.69 -10.93
C ALA A 125 -9.75 -6.18 -10.99
N THR A 126 -8.47 -5.82 -10.98
CA THR A 126 -8.01 -4.47 -11.17
C THR A 126 -6.79 -4.46 -12.09
N LYS A 127 -6.66 -3.43 -12.92
CA LYS A 127 -5.49 -3.26 -13.77
C LYS A 127 -4.38 -2.61 -12.95
N LEU A 128 -3.38 -3.41 -12.58
CA LEU A 128 -2.22 -2.93 -11.83
C LEU A 128 -1.14 -2.40 -12.78
N PHE A 129 -0.41 -1.41 -12.32
CA PHE A 129 0.82 -0.90 -12.95
C PHE A 129 1.91 -0.71 -11.89
N THR A 130 3.16 -0.82 -12.28
CA THR A 130 4.32 -0.55 -11.41
C THR A 130 4.74 0.91 -11.49
N VAL A 131 5.59 1.34 -10.55
CA VAL A 131 6.22 2.66 -10.62
C VAL A 131 7.09 2.77 -11.88
N GLU A 132 7.79 1.70 -12.23
CA GLU A 132 8.64 1.63 -13.41
C GLU A 132 7.84 1.81 -14.70
N ASP A 133 6.67 1.18 -14.81
CA ASP A 133 5.78 1.27 -15.98
C ASP A 133 5.32 2.71 -16.28
N LYS A 134 5.09 3.50 -15.24
CA LYS A 134 4.47 4.83 -15.37
C LYS A 134 5.46 5.97 -15.20
N PHE A 135 6.46 5.79 -14.36
CA PHE A 135 7.35 6.89 -13.94
C PHE A 135 8.83 6.61 -14.25
N GLY A 136 9.17 5.39 -14.67
CA GLY A 136 10.52 4.98 -15.09
C GLY A 136 11.36 4.39 -13.96
N SER A 137 11.44 5.00 -12.79
CA SER A 137 12.15 4.42 -11.64
C SER A 137 11.73 5.06 -10.31
N TRP A 138 11.93 4.34 -9.23
CA TRP A 138 11.76 4.86 -7.88
C TRP A 138 12.69 6.04 -7.58
N GLU A 139 13.93 6.00 -8.04
CA GLU A 139 14.89 7.11 -7.86
C GLU A 139 14.35 8.40 -8.48
N LYS A 140 13.85 8.31 -9.72
CA LYS A 140 13.25 9.45 -10.41
C LYS A 140 12.03 9.98 -9.66
N VAL A 141 11.12 9.11 -9.25
CA VAL A 141 9.91 9.48 -8.50
C VAL A 141 10.26 10.17 -7.19
N MET A 142 11.18 9.62 -6.42
CA MET A 142 11.62 10.21 -5.16
C MET A 142 12.22 11.59 -5.37
N LYS A 143 13.04 11.78 -6.40
CA LYS A 143 13.68 13.06 -6.72
C LYS A 143 12.68 14.11 -7.20
N GLU A 144 11.79 13.75 -8.12
CA GLU A 144 10.90 14.70 -8.79
C GLU A 144 9.66 15.04 -7.96
N HIS A 145 9.13 14.06 -7.22
CA HIS A 145 7.85 14.22 -6.53
C HIS A 145 7.96 14.32 -5.00
N PHE A 146 8.93 13.64 -4.36
CA PHE A 146 8.97 13.50 -2.90
C PHE A 146 10.21 14.05 -2.21
N ALA A 147 11.22 14.52 -2.93
CA ALA A 147 12.34 15.22 -2.31
C ALA A 147 11.86 16.52 -1.61
N ALA A 148 12.61 17.00 -0.64
CA ALA A 148 12.30 18.24 0.06
C ALA A 148 12.09 19.41 -0.93
N GLY A 149 10.94 20.08 -0.85
CA GLY A 149 10.54 21.14 -1.77
C GLY A 149 10.14 20.68 -3.18
N ALA A 150 10.03 19.36 -3.43
CA ALA A 150 9.59 18.81 -4.70
C ALA A 150 8.07 18.98 -4.93
N GLU A 151 7.53 18.29 -5.91
CA GLU A 151 6.15 18.51 -6.37
C GLU A 151 5.12 18.33 -5.25
N PHE A 152 5.24 17.28 -4.44
CA PHE A 152 4.31 17.00 -3.34
C PHE A 152 4.26 18.16 -2.33
N ASP A 153 5.41 18.62 -1.86
CA ASP A 153 5.50 19.73 -0.91
C ASP A 153 4.87 21.02 -1.47
N ARG A 154 5.14 21.32 -2.76
CA ARG A 154 4.54 22.47 -3.42
C ARG A 154 3.03 22.40 -3.54
N LEU A 155 2.50 21.21 -3.86
CA LEU A 155 1.05 20.98 -3.98
C LEU A 155 0.35 21.07 -2.63
N VAL A 156 0.94 20.53 -1.57
CA VAL A 156 0.43 20.64 -0.19
C VAL A 156 0.43 22.09 0.27
N ALA A 157 1.52 22.82 0.05
CA ALA A 157 1.61 24.23 0.42
C ALA A 157 0.58 25.10 -0.32
N ALA A 158 0.39 24.86 -1.62
CA ALA A 158 -0.61 25.56 -2.43
C ALA A 158 -2.06 25.23 -2.06
N GLY A 159 -2.32 24.05 -1.51
CA GLY A 159 -3.66 23.65 -1.04
C GLY A 159 -4.04 24.25 0.31
N ARG A 160 -3.05 24.72 1.10
CA ARG A 160 -3.27 25.33 2.44
C ARG A 160 -3.47 26.84 2.41
N GLN A 161 -3.25 27.46 1.27
CA GLN A 161 -3.57 28.90 1.02
C GLN A 161 -5.04 29.05 0.62
#